data_1c85123e97a878f0b45a6c267aa16615
#
_entry.id   1c85123e97a878f0b45a6c267aa16615
#
_cell.length_a   1.000
_cell.length_b   1.000
_cell.length_c   1.000
_cell.angle_alpha   90.00
_cell.angle_beta   90.00
_cell.angle_gamma   90.00
#
_symmetry.space_group_name_H-M   'P 1'
#
loop_
_entity.id
_entity.type
_entity.pdbx_description
1 polymer ?
#
loop_
_entity_poly.entity_id
_entity_poly.type
_entity_poly.pdbx_seq_one_letter_code
_entity_poly.pdbx_strand_id
1 'polypeptide(L)'
;MKYSVLSIPPFDRQFKRLARKFPSLKAEYNTLIENLEENPEKGAPLGNNCFKIRLAIASKGRGKSGGARVITHFYVENDVVFLLSIYDKSEQIDISDKELLELLREIEK
;
A
#
# COMPACT_ATOMS: atom_id res chain seq x y z
N MET A 1 -5.66 17.53 10.97
CA MET A 1 -4.96 17.78 9.71
C MET A 1 -4.98 16.53 8.87
N LYS A 2 -5.26 16.68 7.59
CA LYS A 2 -5.24 15.53 6.68
C LYS A 2 -3.98 15.51 5.84
N TYR A 3 -3.43 14.33 5.68
CA TYR A 3 -2.25 14.11 4.84
C TYR A 3 -2.68 13.76 3.43
N SER A 4 -1.88 14.12 2.44
CA SER A 4 -2.12 13.71 1.06
C SER A 4 -1.68 12.26 0.87
N VAL A 5 -2.40 11.50 0.05
CA VAL A 5 -2.05 10.12 -0.28
C VAL A 5 -1.92 10.03 -1.79
N LEU A 6 -0.72 9.69 -2.25
CA LEU A 6 -0.39 9.63 -3.67
C LEU A 6 0.16 8.26 -4.02
N SER A 7 -0.16 7.76 -5.20
CA SER A 7 0.39 6.50 -5.68
C SER A 7 1.49 6.74 -6.70
N ILE A 8 2.39 5.76 -6.84
CA ILE A 8 3.43 5.78 -7.87
C ILE A 8 3.08 4.76 -8.95
N PRO A 9 3.65 4.88 -10.17
CA PRO A 9 3.28 3.99 -11.27
C PRO A 9 3.34 2.48 -10.99
N PRO A 10 4.34 1.94 -10.28
CA PRO A 10 4.32 0.52 -9.92
C PRO A 10 3.10 0.11 -9.14
N PHE A 11 2.68 0.94 -8.15
CA PHE A 11 1.47 0.68 -7.38
C PHE A 11 0.24 0.66 -8.29
N ASP A 12 0.13 1.66 -9.16
CA ASP A 12 -1.04 1.79 -10.05
C ASP A 12 -1.23 0.57 -10.94
N ARG A 13 -0.15 0.04 -11.50
CA ARG A 13 -0.20 -1.15 -12.34
C ARG A 13 -0.65 -2.39 -11.56
N GLN A 14 -0.09 -2.57 -10.37
CA GLN A 14 -0.43 -3.69 -9.51
C GLN A 14 -1.88 -3.60 -9.04
N PHE A 15 -2.30 -2.42 -8.63
CA PHE A 15 -3.67 -2.19 -8.16
C PHE A 15 -4.69 -2.50 -9.26
N LYS A 16 -4.44 -2.01 -10.47
CA LYS A 16 -5.34 -2.24 -11.61
C LYS A 16 -5.52 -3.73 -11.88
N ARG A 17 -4.44 -4.50 -11.84
CA ARG A 17 -4.49 -5.95 -12.04
C ARG A 17 -5.29 -6.64 -10.95
N LEU A 18 -5.05 -6.29 -9.71
CA LEU A 18 -5.74 -6.91 -8.57
C LEU A 18 -7.21 -6.50 -8.50
N ALA A 19 -7.53 -5.25 -8.85
CA ALA A 19 -8.92 -4.79 -8.84
C ALA A 19 -9.78 -5.53 -9.86
N ARG A 20 -9.20 -5.95 -10.97
CA ARG A 20 -9.90 -6.78 -11.96
C ARG A 20 -10.21 -8.17 -11.40
N LYS A 21 -9.30 -8.70 -10.59
CA LYS A 21 -9.43 -10.04 -10.00
C LYS A 21 -10.35 -10.05 -8.78
N PHE A 22 -10.33 -8.97 -8.00
CA PHE A 22 -11.08 -8.87 -6.76
C PHE A 22 -12.01 -7.66 -6.77
N PRO A 23 -13.31 -7.85 -7.10
CA PRO A 23 -14.25 -6.73 -7.24
C PRO A 23 -14.39 -5.83 -6.01
N SER A 24 -14.20 -6.37 -4.79
CA SER A 24 -14.34 -5.57 -3.57
C SER A 24 -13.15 -4.66 -3.31
N LEU A 25 -12.02 -4.84 -4.01
CA LEU A 25 -10.77 -4.17 -3.68
C LEU A 25 -10.88 -2.65 -3.77
N LYS A 26 -11.63 -2.13 -4.74
CA LYS A 26 -11.76 -0.68 -4.91
C LYS A 26 -12.39 -0.02 -3.69
N ALA A 27 -13.41 -0.64 -3.10
CA ALA A 27 -14.05 -0.11 -1.89
C ALA A 27 -13.10 -0.16 -0.70
N GLU A 28 -12.36 -1.25 -0.57
CA GLU A 28 -11.38 -1.42 0.51
C GLU A 28 -10.23 -0.44 0.37
N TYR A 29 -9.82 -0.16 -0.86
CA TYR A 29 -8.81 0.86 -1.16
C TYR A 29 -9.28 2.25 -0.74
N ASN A 30 -10.53 2.62 -1.05
CA ASN A 30 -11.06 3.93 -0.67
C ASN A 30 -11.04 4.11 0.86
N THR A 31 -11.42 3.08 1.61
CA THR A 31 -11.36 3.09 3.06
C THR A 31 -9.92 3.25 3.56
N LEU A 32 -8.98 2.57 2.92
CA LEU A 32 -7.56 2.69 3.28
C LEU A 32 -7.05 4.11 3.08
N ILE A 33 -7.41 4.76 1.97
CA ILE A 33 -7.02 6.14 1.70
C ILE A 33 -7.52 7.06 2.82
N GLU A 34 -8.78 6.94 3.21
CA GLU A 34 -9.35 7.73 4.31
C GLU A 34 -8.57 7.53 5.60
N ASN A 35 -8.22 6.28 5.92
CA ASN A 35 -7.45 5.96 7.11
C ASN A 35 -6.05 6.58 7.08
N LEU A 36 -5.39 6.53 5.93
CA LEU A 36 -4.03 7.07 5.78
C LEU A 36 -4.01 8.59 5.82
N GLU A 37 -5.06 9.25 5.36
CA GLU A 37 -5.17 10.71 5.46
C GLU A 37 -5.12 11.20 6.91
N GLU A 38 -5.56 10.38 7.84
CA GLU A 38 -5.56 10.72 9.26
C GLU A 38 -4.45 10.03 10.04
N ASN A 39 -3.97 8.88 9.55
CA ASN A 39 -2.93 8.11 10.23
C ASN A 39 -1.87 7.67 9.21
N PRO A 40 -0.91 8.56 8.90
CA PRO A 40 0.08 8.29 7.85
C PRO A 40 1.08 7.19 8.20
N GLU A 41 1.17 6.81 9.48
CA GLU A 41 2.10 5.78 9.93
C GLU A 41 1.40 4.44 10.23
N LYS A 42 0.24 4.23 9.63
CA LYS A 42 -0.52 2.99 9.79
C LYS A 42 0.29 1.79 9.27
N GLY A 43 0.27 0.71 10.03
CA GLY A 43 0.90 -0.56 9.63
C GLY A 43 2.15 -0.89 10.43
N ALA A 44 2.83 -1.94 10.02
CA ALA A 44 4.07 -2.39 10.65
C ALA A 44 5.27 -1.66 10.03
N PRO A 45 6.13 -1.03 10.83
CA PRO A 45 7.28 -0.29 10.28
C PRO A 45 8.30 -1.22 9.64
N LEU A 46 8.83 -0.77 8.50
CA LEU A 46 9.85 -1.50 7.73
C LEU A 46 11.21 -0.77 7.72
N GLY A 47 11.29 0.39 8.37
CA GLY A 47 12.44 1.27 8.25
C GLY A 47 12.25 2.26 7.11
N ASN A 48 13.08 3.30 7.04
CA ASN A 48 13.03 4.35 6.01
C ASN A 48 11.65 5.03 5.91
N ASN A 49 10.93 5.12 7.03
CA ASN A 49 9.56 5.65 7.08
C ASN A 49 8.60 4.89 6.16
N CYS A 50 8.86 3.61 5.96
CA CYS A 50 7.98 2.72 5.19
C CYS A 50 7.18 1.83 6.12
N PHE A 51 5.99 1.45 5.68
CA PHE A 51 5.07 0.65 6.48
C PHE A 51 4.41 -0.41 5.62
N LYS A 52 4.11 -1.55 6.23
CA LYS A 52 3.38 -2.64 5.60
C LYS A 52 2.02 -2.76 6.25
N ILE A 53 0.97 -2.62 5.44
CA ILE A 53 -0.42 -2.66 5.89
C ILE A 53 -1.09 -3.93 5.39
N ARG A 54 -1.77 -4.63 6.29
CA ARG A 54 -2.60 -5.78 5.94
C ARG A 54 -3.96 -5.25 5.49
N LEU A 55 -4.38 -5.63 4.29
CA LEU A 55 -5.65 -5.20 3.73
C LEU A 55 -6.51 -6.42 3.43
N ALA A 56 -7.62 -6.58 4.15
CA ALA A 56 -8.56 -7.66 3.87
C ALA A 56 -9.23 -7.40 2.52
N ILE A 57 -9.41 -8.46 1.74
CA ILE A 57 -10.16 -8.40 0.48
C ILE A 57 -11.40 -9.27 0.64
N ALA A 58 -12.56 -8.63 0.83
CA ALA A 58 -13.80 -9.33 1.11
C ALA A 58 -14.17 -10.35 0.01
N SER A 59 -13.98 -9.98 -1.25
CA SER A 59 -14.28 -10.88 -2.37
C SER A 59 -13.35 -12.09 -2.44
N LYS A 60 -12.21 -12.06 -1.71
CA LYS A 60 -11.31 -13.20 -1.61
C LYS A 60 -11.68 -14.15 -0.46
N GLY A 61 -12.40 -13.64 0.56
CA GLY A 61 -12.94 -14.46 1.65
C GLY A 61 -11.94 -14.97 2.67
N ARG A 62 -10.75 -14.39 2.78
CA ARG A 62 -9.69 -14.87 3.67
C ARG A 62 -9.29 -13.92 4.80
N GLY A 63 -10.00 -12.80 4.96
CA GLY A 63 -9.65 -11.80 5.96
C GLY A 63 -8.29 -11.17 5.74
N LYS A 64 -7.76 -10.51 6.78
CA LYS A 64 -6.49 -9.76 6.67
C LYS A 64 -5.27 -10.65 6.44
N SER A 65 -5.25 -11.83 7.04
CA SER A 65 -4.10 -12.73 6.93
C SER A 65 -3.90 -13.26 5.51
N GLY A 66 -4.98 -13.40 4.76
CA GLY A 66 -4.94 -13.92 3.40
C GLY A 66 -5.23 -12.90 2.32
N GLY A 67 -5.37 -11.62 2.67
CA GLY A 67 -5.70 -10.57 1.72
C GLY A 67 -4.48 -10.02 0.99
N ALA A 68 -4.42 -8.70 0.88
CA ALA A 68 -3.30 -8.01 0.25
C ALA A 68 -2.38 -7.37 1.29
N ARG A 69 -1.20 -7.00 0.83
CA ARG A 69 -0.28 -6.15 1.59
C ARG A 69 -0.06 -4.87 0.79
N VAL A 70 -0.13 -3.74 1.49
CA VAL A 70 0.13 -2.42 0.90
C VAL A 70 1.39 -1.87 1.55
N ILE A 71 2.33 -1.44 0.72
CA ILE A 71 3.57 -0.84 1.19
C ILE A 71 3.47 0.66 0.98
N THR A 72 3.71 1.42 2.05
CA THR A 72 3.62 2.88 2.03
C THR A 72 4.94 3.51 2.46
N HIS A 73 5.11 4.78 2.12
CA HIS A 73 6.21 5.60 2.62
C HIS A 73 5.64 6.94 3.06
N PHE A 74 5.89 7.31 4.32
CA PHE A 74 5.48 8.60 4.84
C PHE A 74 6.59 9.63 4.61
N TYR A 75 6.34 10.56 3.70
CA TYR A 75 7.26 11.66 3.40
C TYR A 75 6.92 12.83 4.33
N VAL A 76 7.61 12.89 5.46
CA VAL A 76 7.29 13.80 6.56
C VAL A 76 7.34 15.28 6.15
N GLU A 77 8.33 15.65 5.34
CA GLU A 77 8.55 17.05 4.96
C GLU A 77 7.40 17.66 4.18
N ASN A 78 6.67 16.85 3.42
CA ASN A 78 5.57 17.35 2.58
C ASN A 78 4.20 16.88 3.03
N ASP A 79 4.12 16.21 4.17
CA ASP A 79 2.86 15.64 4.68
C ASP A 79 2.17 14.73 3.67
N VAL A 80 2.94 13.88 3.00
CA VAL A 80 2.45 12.98 1.95
C VAL A 80 2.73 11.53 2.31
N VAL A 81 1.74 10.67 2.07
CA VAL A 81 1.94 9.23 2.12
C VAL A 81 1.96 8.73 0.68
N PHE A 82 3.06 8.07 0.30
CA PHE A 82 3.17 7.44 -1.01
C PHE A 82 2.77 5.98 -0.92
N LEU A 83 1.90 5.55 -1.83
CA LEU A 83 1.55 4.14 -1.99
C LEU A 83 2.56 3.54 -2.97
N LEU A 84 3.44 2.67 -2.46
CA LEU A 84 4.57 2.15 -3.23
C LEU A 84 4.25 0.86 -3.95
N SER A 85 3.55 -0.05 -3.27
CA SER A 85 3.28 -1.39 -3.80
C SER A 85 2.03 -1.97 -3.16
N ILE A 86 1.34 -2.80 -3.92
CA ILE A 86 0.27 -3.65 -3.40
C ILE A 86 0.43 -5.03 -4.03
N TYR A 87 0.36 -6.07 -3.20
CA TYR A 87 0.45 -7.44 -3.71
C TYR A 87 -0.50 -8.36 -2.96
N ASP A 88 -0.94 -9.41 -3.66
CA ASP A 88 -1.75 -10.48 -3.09
C ASP A 88 -0.80 -11.38 -2.29
N LYS A 89 -1.09 -11.58 -1.01
CA LYS A 89 -0.23 -12.39 -0.16
C LYS A 89 -0.09 -13.83 -0.65
N SER A 90 -1.06 -14.35 -1.37
CA SER A 90 -0.97 -15.71 -1.92
C SER A 90 -0.02 -15.80 -3.12
N GLU A 91 0.28 -14.68 -3.77
CA GLU A 91 1.21 -14.63 -4.91
C GLU A 91 2.61 -14.21 -4.49
N GLN A 92 2.71 -13.42 -3.41
CA GLN A 92 3.98 -12.89 -2.91
C GLN A 92 3.91 -12.81 -1.40
N ILE A 93 4.87 -13.40 -0.71
CA ILE A 93 4.83 -13.48 0.76
C ILE A 93 5.24 -12.16 1.40
N ASP A 94 6.25 -11.49 0.87
CA ASP A 94 6.79 -10.27 1.45
C ASP A 94 7.50 -9.44 0.38
N ILE A 95 7.97 -8.26 0.77
CA ILE A 95 8.77 -7.39 -0.09
C ILE A 95 10.23 -7.44 0.41
N SER A 96 11.17 -7.54 -0.51
CA SER A 96 12.59 -7.52 -0.14
C SER A 96 13.07 -6.08 0.09
N ASP A 97 14.16 -5.94 0.84
CA ASP A 97 14.77 -4.62 1.05
C ASP A 97 15.21 -3.99 -0.27
N LYS A 98 15.68 -4.82 -1.21
CA LYS A 98 16.08 -4.35 -2.53
C LYS A 98 14.91 -3.76 -3.30
N GLU A 99 13.77 -4.45 -3.31
CA GLU A 99 12.55 -3.95 -3.96
C GLU A 99 12.09 -2.65 -3.31
N LEU A 100 12.12 -2.60 -1.98
CA LEU A 100 11.71 -1.40 -1.25
C LEU A 100 12.55 -0.20 -1.64
N LEU A 101 13.87 -0.36 -1.70
CA LEU A 101 14.77 0.71 -2.09
C LEU A 101 14.56 1.16 -3.54
N GLU A 102 14.28 0.22 -4.43
CA GLU A 102 13.96 0.55 -5.81
C GLU A 102 12.69 1.38 -5.93
N LEU A 103 11.66 1.05 -5.14
CA LEU A 103 10.41 1.80 -5.12
C LEU A 103 10.62 3.21 -4.56
N LEU A 104 11.46 3.36 -3.54
CA LEU A 104 11.77 4.67 -2.97
C LEU A 104 12.46 5.58 -3.99
N ARG A 105 13.21 5.03 -4.91
CA ARG A 105 13.86 5.80 -5.99
C ARG A 105 12.85 6.44 -6.94
N GLU A 106 11.66 5.85 -7.08
CA GLU A 106 10.59 6.45 -7.90
C GLU A 106 10.13 7.79 -7.35
N ILE A 107 10.19 7.96 -6.03
CA ILE A 107 9.79 9.20 -5.36
C ILE A 107 10.85 10.29 -5.55
N GLU A 108 12.11 9.91 -5.60
CA GLU A 108 13.23 10.83 -5.67
C GLU A 108 13.47 11.46 -7.04
N LYS A 109 12.77 11.02 -8.05
CA LYS A 109 12.93 11.55 -9.41
C LYS A 109 12.32 12.92 -9.61
#